data_9259d6e538a67b69835461a431c260bf
#
_entry.id   9259d6e538a67b69835461a431c260bf
#
_cell.length_a   1.000
_cell.length_b   1.000
_cell.length_c   1.000
_cell.angle_alpha   90.00
_cell.angle_beta   90.00
_cell.angle_gamma   90.00
#
_symmetry.space_group_name_H-M   'P 1'
#
loop_
_entity.id
_entity.type
_entity.pdbx_description
1 polymer ?
#
loop_
_entity_poly.entity_id
_entity_poly.type
_entity_poly.pdbx_seq_one_letter_code
_entity_poly.pdbx_strand_id
1 'polypeptide(L)'
;MDGITNDRNNDRTNDRTNDWDVLIVGRSYAGLSAALNLGRARRSVLAVGSGGPRNEAVFHVHGLITQDGAAPGEIVAAAEKDLGKYPTVELVDDRVTGIVAIDGGFRASIGKRTATATAVIIATGANDNPAPIPGLAEHWGRGVFTCPYCDGFEHGDMHLAVVGAGVFVPHVARILRGWSDRITVFAGDLDPDGAADLRAHGLEVDERPITRVNGDGTRVTSVTLGDGSAASIDALFVAELPVPNNGLAIGLGCAVDANGHVAVDAMKRTSVADVWAIGDVTSMRSNMSMAITDGVIAAVDCNTTLLDREWAAAS
;
A
#
# COMPACT_ATOMS: atom_id res chain seq x y z
N MET A 1 -25.79 13.68 28.70
CA MET A 1 -25.60 14.30 27.35
C MET A 1 -26.62 13.67 26.46
N ASP A 2 -27.69 14.40 26.28
CA ASP A 2 -28.95 13.92 25.75
C ASP A 2 -28.83 13.69 24.23
N GLY A 3 -29.45 12.60 23.80
CA GLY A 3 -29.43 12.15 22.43
C GLY A 3 -30.06 13.16 21.46
N ILE A 4 -29.25 13.70 20.59
CA ILE A 4 -29.75 14.36 19.39
C ILE A 4 -30.16 13.25 18.42
N THR A 5 -31.40 12.83 18.51
CA THR A 5 -32.07 12.05 17.46
C THR A 5 -32.17 12.94 16.23
N ASN A 6 -31.33 12.72 15.25
CA ASN A 6 -31.25 13.57 14.09
C ASN A 6 -32.01 12.93 12.91
N ASP A 7 -33.27 13.29 12.77
CA ASP A 7 -34.20 12.84 11.72
C ASP A 7 -33.81 13.28 10.29
N ARG A 8 -32.68 13.96 10.13
CA ARG A 8 -32.21 14.44 8.80
C ARG A 8 -31.63 13.35 7.90
N ASN A 9 -31.46 12.12 8.41
CA ASN A 9 -30.95 11.02 7.58
C ASN A 9 -32.01 10.43 6.63
N ASN A 10 -33.30 10.69 6.88
CA ASN A 10 -34.40 10.08 6.10
C ASN A 10 -34.71 10.84 4.81
N ASP A 11 -34.29 12.11 4.70
CA ASP A 11 -34.64 12.97 3.55
C ASP A 11 -33.64 12.84 2.38
N ARG A 12 -32.39 12.44 2.66
CA ARG A 12 -31.37 12.29 1.61
C ARG A 12 -31.42 10.95 0.85
N THR A 13 -32.17 9.98 1.33
CA THR A 13 -32.26 8.64 0.71
C THR A 13 -33.28 8.57 -0.43
N ASN A 14 -34.17 9.54 -0.56
CA ASN A 14 -35.30 9.46 -1.49
C ASN A 14 -34.99 9.96 -2.92
N ASP A 15 -33.82 10.58 -3.15
CA ASP A 15 -33.45 11.16 -4.48
C ASP A 15 -32.11 10.59 -5.02
N ARG A 16 -31.66 9.46 -4.48
CA ARG A 16 -30.40 8.83 -4.91
C ARG A 16 -30.64 7.96 -6.13
N THR A 17 -29.90 8.23 -7.20
CA THR A 17 -29.84 7.37 -8.39
C THR A 17 -28.92 6.14 -8.16
N ASN A 18 -28.01 6.20 -7.16
CA ASN A 18 -27.08 5.14 -6.79
C ASN A 18 -27.25 4.70 -5.35
N ASP A 19 -26.87 3.44 -5.04
CA ASP A 19 -26.95 2.86 -3.71
C ASP A 19 -26.05 3.58 -2.71
N TRP A 20 -24.86 4.07 -3.19
CA TRP A 20 -23.82 4.69 -2.39
C TRP A 20 -23.34 6.01 -2.98
N ASP A 21 -22.93 6.95 -2.11
CA ASP A 21 -22.22 8.14 -2.55
C ASP A 21 -20.83 7.78 -3.07
N VAL A 22 -20.11 6.92 -2.32
CA VAL A 22 -18.72 6.56 -2.63
C VAL A 22 -18.46 5.06 -2.46
N LEU A 23 -17.90 4.44 -3.48
CA LEU A 23 -17.27 3.12 -3.39
C LEU A 23 -15.76 3.28 -3.16
N ILE A 24 -15.23 2.64 -2.12
CA ILE A 24 -13.79 2.55 -1.86
C ILE A 24 -13.35 1.11 -2.15
N VAL A 25 -12.35 0.95 -3.02
CA VAL A 25 -11.77 -0.36 -3.38
C VAL A 25 -10.42 -0.53 -2.73
N GLY A 26 -10.38 -1.33 -1.69
CA GLY A 26 -9.21 -1.56 -0.82
C GLY A 26 -9.48 -1.10 0.60
N ARG A 27 -9.27 -2.00 1.57
CA ARG A 27 -9.61 -1.83 2.98
C ARG A 27 -8.39 -1.94 3.88
N SER A 28 -7.29 -1.26 3.43
CA SER A 28 -6.07 -1.05 4.20
C SER A 28 -5.95 0.42 4.61
N TYR A 29 -4.80 0.88 5.04
CA TYR A 29 -4.56 2.20 5.64
C TYR A 29 -5.15 3.38 4.85
N ALA A 30 -4.91 3.42 3.54
CA ALA A 30 -5.44 4.48 2.67
C ALA A 30 -6.97 4.45 2.58
N GLY A 31 -7.54 3.28 2.28
CA GLY A 31 -8.99 3.12 2.11
C GLY A 31 -9.75 3.32 3.43
N LEU A 32 -9.24 2.80 4.56
CA LEU A 32 -9.86 3.01 5.88
C LEU A 32 -9.80 4.48 6.30
N SER A 33 -8.69 5.19 5.98
CA SER A 33 -8.58 6.63 6.22
C SER A 33 -9.59 7.42 5.38
N ALA A 34 -9.77 7.08 4.11
CA ALA A 34 -10.78 7.70 3.26
C ALA A 34 -12.20 7.42 3.79
N ALA A 35 -12.51 6.18 4.14
CA ALA A 35 -13.80 5.78 4.68
C ALA A 35 -14.14 6.53 5.97
N LEU A 36 -13.15 6.69 6.87
CA LEU A 36 -13.32 7.44 8.12
C LEU A 36 -13.71 8.89 7.86
N ASN A 37 -13.00 9.57 6.97
CA ASN A 37 -13.24 10.98 6.69
C ASN A 37 -14.58 11.20 5.96
N LEU A 38 -14.93 10.33 5.02
CA LEU A 38 -16.25 10.38 4.35
C LEU A 38 -17.40 10.03 5.31
N GLY A 39 -17.24 9.05 6.21
CA GLY A 39 -18.21 8.74 7.25
C GLY A 39 -18.42 9.91 8.21
N ARG A 40 -17.34 10.62 8.59
CA ARG A 40 -17.44 11.86 9.38
C ARG A 40 -18.14 13.00 8.62
N ALA A 41 -18.01 13.03 7.29
CA ALA A 41 -18.75 13.93 6.41
C ALA A 41 -20.21 13.45 6.15
N ARG A 42 -20.62 12.33 6.77
CA ARG A 42 -21.97 11.74 6.65
C ARG A 42 -22.30 11.25 5.24
N ARG A 43 -21.31 10.91 4.43
CA ARG A 43 -21.52 10.23 3.15
C ARG A 43 -21.84 8.76 3.37
N SER A 44 -22.65 8.20 2.49
CA SER A 44 -22.82 6.75 2.41
C SER A 44 -21.64 6.13 1.67
N VAL A 45 -20.93 5.23 2.35
CA VAL A 45 -19.66 4.67 1.87
C VAL A 45 -19.71 3.15 1.91
N LEU A 46 -19.42 2.53 0.79
CA LEU A 46 -19.14 1.10 0.71
C LEU A 46 -17.62 0.91 0.53
N ALA A 47 -16.94 0.40 1.56
CA ALA A 47 -15.53 0.07 1.49
C ALA A 47 -15.35 -1.46 1.36
N VAL A 48 -14.81 -1.88 0.23
CA VAL A 48 -14.66 -3.30 -0.14
C VAL A 48 -13.20 -3.67 -0.24
N GLY A 49 -12.78 -4.72 0.45
CA GLY A 49 -11.43 -5.25 0.36
C GLY A 49 -11.32 -6.60 1.02
N SER A 50 -10.44 -7.43 0.55
CA SER A 50 -10.13 -8.75 1.08
C SER A 50 -8.64 -8.88 1.38
N GLY A 51 -8.30 -9.62 2.43
CA GLY A 51 -6.92 -9.80 2.89
C GLY A 51 -6.40 -8.66 3.77
N GLY A 52 -5.19 -8.84 4.26
CA GLY A 52 -4.50 -7.89 5.13
C GLY A 52 -3.80 -6.75 4.39
N PRO A 53 -3.15 -5.83 5.11
CA PRO A 53 -2.31 -4.81 4.53
C PRO A 53 -1.06 -5.43 3.88
N ARG A 54 -0.44 -4.74 2.91
CA ARG A 54 0.77 -5.21 2.21
C ARG A 54 1.87 -5.67 3.17
N ASN A 55 2.00 -5.02 4.31
CA ASN A 55 2.99 -5.33 5.34
C ASN A 55 2.49 -6.33 6.40
N GLU A 56 1.47 -7.13 6.14
CA GLU A 56 0.90 -8.07 7.12
C GLU A 56 1.89 -9.13 7.62
N ALA A 57 2.95 -9.41 6.84
CA ALA A 57 3.95 -10.41 7.19
C ALA A 57 4.93 -9.95 8.30
N VAL A 58 5.09 -8.64 8.53
CA VAL A 58 5.97 -8.15 9.60
C VAL A 58 5.31 -8.28 10.96
N PHE A 59 6.13 -8.47 12.00
CA PHE A 59 5.62 -8.54 13.38
C PHE A 59 5.20 -7.16 13.90
N HIS A 60 5.97 -6.12 13.56
CA HIS A 60 5.78 -4.77 14.04
C HIS A 60 5.94 -3.77 12.89
N VAL A 61 5.23 -2.67 12.99
CA VAL A 61 5.39 -1.54 12.08
C VAL A 61 6.11 -0.41 12.80
N HIS A 62 6.93 0.32 12.06
CA HIS A 62 7.69 1.44 12.61
C HIS A 62 7.44 2.74 11.83
N GLY A 63 7.75 3.86 12.47
CA GLY A 63 7.61 5.18 11.86
C GLY A 63 6.18 5.73 11.75
N LEU A 64 5.20 5.08 12.37
CA LEU A 64 3.86 5.65 12.54
C LEU A 64 3.72 6.22 13.96
N ILE A 65 3.64 7.54 14.05
CA ILE A 65 3.50 8.24 15.35
C ILE A 65 2.30 7.67 16.12
N THR A 66 2.47 7.45 17.42
CA THR A 66 1.52 6.82 18.35
C THR A 66 1.29 5.32 18.17
N GLN A 67 1.75 4.71 17.09
CA GLN A 67 1.59 3.29 16.78
C GLN A 67 2.93 2.59 16.46
N ASP A 68 4.05 3.22 16.81
CA ASP A 68 5.38 2.65 16.63
C ASP A 68 5.51 1.34 17.43
N GLY A 69 5.89 0.26 16.76
CA GLY A 69 5.96 -1.10 17.33
C GLY A 69 4.64 -1.87 17.39
N ALA A 70 3.53 -1.33 16.90
CA ALA A 70 2.26 -2.06 16.83
C ALA A 70 2.26 -3.13 15.72
N ALA A 71 1.46 -4.18 15.88
CA ALA A 71 1.26 -5.15 14.80
C ALA A 71 0.35 -4.56 13.69
N PRO A 72 0.63 -4.85 12.39
CA PRO A 72 -0.19 -4.34 11.29
C PRO A 72 -1.70 -4.62 11.45
N GLY A 73 -2.04 -5.84 11.87
CA GLY A 73 -3.43 -6.25 12.08
C GLY A 73 -4.12 -5.50 13.23
N GLU A 74 -3.41 -5.12 14.28
CA GLU A 74 -3.96 -4.35 15.40
C GLU A 74 -4.34 -2.93 14.96
N ILE A 75 -3.53 -2.31 14.10
CA ILE A 75 -3.81 -0.98 13.54
C ILE A 75 -5.06 -1.02 12.65
N VAL A 76 -5.15 -2.02 11.78
CA VAL A 76 -6.33 -2.22 10.91
C VAL A 76 -7.58 -2.45 11.76
N ALA A 77 -7.52 -3.35 12.75
CA ALA A 77 -8.65 -3.63 13.63
C ALA A 77 -9.09 -2.41 14.45
N ALA A 78 -8.14 -1.58 14.91
CA ALA A 78 -8.45 -0.33 15.60
C ALA A 78 -9.17 0.67 14.67
N ALA A 79 -8.70 0.79 13.41
CA ALA A 79 -9.34 1.66 12.42
C ALA A 79 -10.77 1.18 12.08
N GLU A 80 -10.98 -0.12 11.91
CA GLU A 80 -12.31 -0.70 11.66
C GLU A 80 -13.27 -0.50 12.85
N LYS A 81 -12.75 -0.64 14.08
CA LYS A 81 -13.51 -0.32 15.30
C LYS A 81 -13.93 1.14 15.34
N ASP A 82 -13.06 2.06 14.94
CA ASP A 82 -13.41 3.47 14.86
C ASP A 82 -14.46 3.74 13.80
N LEU A 83 -14.41 3.07 12.65
CA LEU A 83 -15.41 3.15 11.59
C LEU A 83 -16.78 2.63 12.02
N GLY A 84 -16.84 1.66 12.90
CA GLY A 84 -18.11 1.15 13.47
C GLY A 84 -18.95 2.22 14.18
N LYS A 85 -18.42 3.40 14.47
CA LYS A 85 -19.17 4.54 15.02
C LYS A 85 -19.97 5.32 13.95
N TYR A 86 -19.74 5.06 12.67
CA TYR A 86 -20.35 5.78 11.55
C TYR A 86 -21.31 4.88 10.77
N PRO A 87 -22.63 4.96 11.04
CA PRO A 87 -23.62 4.05 10.47
C PRO A 87 -23.82 4.20 8.96
N THR A 88 -23.23 5.22 8.35
CA THR A 88 -23.24 5.44 6.91
C THR A 88 -22.10 4.73 6.18
N VAL A 89 -21.20 4.03 6.89
CA VAL A 89 -20.07 3.31 6.33
C VAL A 89 -20.30 1.81 6.46
N GLU A 90 -20.29 1.09 5.35
CA GLU A 90 -20.29 -0.37 5.31
C GLU A 90 -18.90 -0.88 4.92
N LEU A 91 -18.34 -1.77 5.74
CA LEU A 91 -17.11 -2.49 5.46
C LEU A 91 -17.45 -3.91 4.97
N VAL A 92 -16.93 -4.28 3.80
CA VAL A 92 -17.20 -5.58 3.19
C VAL A 92 -15.90 -6.32 2.94
N ASP A 93 -15.82 -7.54 3.50
CA ASP A 93 -14.72 -8.46 3.21
C ASP A 93 -15.05 -9.26 1.96
N ASP A 94 -14.70 -8.72 0.80
CA ASP A 94 -14.91 -9.32 -0.50
C ASP A 94 -13.99 -8.64 -1.53
N ARG A 95 -14.02 -9.11 -2.77
CA ARG A 95 -13.20 -8.60 -3.85
C ARG A 95 -14.04 -7.90 -4.91
N VAL A 96 -13.63 -6.67 -5.26
CA VAL A 96 -14.14 -5.99 -6.46
C VAL A 96 -13.42 -6.58 -7.67
N THR A 97 -14.19 -7.17 -8.58
CA THR A 97 -13.65 -7.85 -9.78
C THR A 97 -13.80 -7.02 -11.06
N GLY A 98 -14.63 -5.98 -11.03
CA GLY A 98 -14.81 -5.09 -12.15
C GLY A 98 -15.58 -3.84 -11.74
N ILE A 99 -15.34 -2.74 -12.43
CA ILE A 99 -16.07 -1.49 -12.29
C ILE A 99 -16.33 -0.96 -13.69
N VAL A 100 -17.55 -0.51 -13.95
CA VAL A 100 -17.94 0.10 -15.22
C VAL A 100 -18.66 1.42 -14.96
N ALA A 101 -18.42 2.41 -15.78
CA ALA A 101 -19.19 3.65 -15.77
C ALA A 101 -20.63 3.38 -16.22
N ILE A 102 -21.59 4.02 -15.58
CA ILE A 102 -23.01 4.03 -15.92
C ILE A 102 -23.50 5.48 -15.95
N ASP A 103 -24.73 5.70 -16.33
CA ASP A 103 -25.31 7.04 -16.25
C ASP A 103 -25.39 7.48 -14.77
N GLY A 104 -24.78 8.63 -14.48
CA GLY A 104 -24.73 9.22 -13.15
C GLY A 104 -23.78 8.56 -12.14
N GLY A 105 -22.88 7.64 -12.54
CA GLY A 105 -21.93 7.01 -11.61
C GLY A 105 -21.27 5.75 -12.12
N PHE A 106 -21.09 4.78 -11.22
CA PHE A 106 -20.36 3.55 -11.47
C PHE A 106 -21.11 2.33 -10.92
N ARG A 107 -20.97 1.20 -11.60
CA ARG A 107 -21.42 -0.12 -11.12
C ARG A 107 -20.22 -1.01 -10.89
N ALA A 108 -20.11 -1.55 -9.68
CA ALA A 108 -19.07 -2.50 -9.30
C ALA A 108 -19.61 -3.91 -9.18
N SER A 109 -18.81 -4.90 -9.62
CA SER A 109 -19.00 -6.31 -9.35
C SER A 109 -18.21 -6.70 -8.11
N ILE A 110 -18.88 -7.24 -7.07
CA ILE A 110 -18.31 -7.55 -5.77
C ILE A 110 -18.68 -9.00 -5.42
N GLY A 111 -17.74 -9.93 -5.58
CA GLY A 111 -18.05 -11.35 -5.42
C GLY A 111 -19.22 -11.77 -6.33
N LYS A 112 -20.36 -12.12 -5.70
CA LYS A 112 -21.60 -12.52 -6.41
C LYS A 112 -22.65 -11.40 -6.49
N ARG A 113 -22.38 -10.21 -5.96
CA ARG A 113 -23.29 -9.07 -5.94
C ARG A 113 -22.77 -7.90 -6.80
N THR A 114 -23.64 -6.95 -7.05
CA THR A 114 -23.28 -5.66 -7.64
C THR A 114 -23.69 -4.54 -6.69
N ALA A 115 -23.01 -3.40 -6.78
CA ALA A 115 -23.37 -2.16 -6.12
C ALA A 115 -23.16 -0.99 -7.07
N THR A 116 -23.93 0.09 -6.89
CA THR A 116 -23.75 1.34 -7.63
C THR A 116 -23.27 2.45 -6.69
N ALA A 117 -22.40 3.33 -7.20
CA ALA A 117 -21.90 4.47 -6.45
C ALA A 117 -21.71 5.68 -7.38
N THR A 118 -21.88 6.88 -6.82
CA THR A 118 -21.68 8.14 -7.57
C THR A 118 -20.20 8.40 -7.83
N ALA A 119 -19.32 8.01 -6.91
CA ALA A 119 -17.87 8.22 -7.00
C ALA A 119 -17.10 6.96 -6.59
N VAL A 120 -15.84 6.84 -7.04
CA VAL A 120 -14.96 5.70 -6.74
C VAL A 120 -13.61 6.19 -6.21
N ILE A 121 -13.12 5.55 -5.14
CA ILE A 121 -11.75 5.71 -4.65
C ILE A 121 -11.03 4.37 -4.79
N ILE A 122 -10.00 4.34 -5.65
CA ILE A 122 -9.14 3.17 -5.86
C ILE A 122 -8.01 3.18 -4.83
N ALA A 123 -8.05 2.25 -3.88
CA ALA A 123 -7.07 2.08 -2.79
C ALA A 123 -6.47 0.65 -2.81
N THR A 124 -6.27 0.10 -4.00
CA THR A 124 -5.92 -1.30 -4.23
C THR A 124 -4.47 -1.66 -3.88
N GLY A 125 -3.63 -0.66 -3.59
CA GLY A 125 -2.27 -0.85 -3.16
C GLY A 125 -1.35 -1.43 -4.25
N ALA A 126 -0.31 -2.15 -3.81
CA ALA A 126 0.67 -2.80 -4.66
C ALA A 126 1.04 -4.17 -4.07
N ASN A 127 1.59 -5.05 -4.88
CA ASN A 127 2.13 -6.34 -4.46
C ASN A 127 3.65 -6.32 -4.54
N ASP A 128 4.30 -6.87 -3.53
CA ASP A 128 5.69 -7.27 -3.64
C ASP A 128 5.77 -8.52 -4.52
N ASN A 129 6.71 -8.52 -5.46
CA ASN A 129 6.92 -9.64 -6.37
C ASN A 129 8.42 -9.97 -6.42
N PRO A 130 8.99 -10.42 -5.28
CA PRO A 130 10.42 -10.69 -5.21
C PRO A 130 10.81 -11.86 -6.11
N ALA A 131 12.09 -11.87 -6.51
CA ALA A 131 12.67 -12.98 -7.25
C ALA A 131 12.35 -14.31 -6.55
N PRO A 132 12.06 -15.39 -7.29
CA PRO A 132 11.64 -16.69 -6.73
C PRO A 132 12.84 -17.47 -6.17
N ILE A 133 13.55 -16.87 -5.22
CA ILE A 133 14.67 -17.49 -4.50
C ILE A 133 14.09 -18.39 -3.40
N PRO A 134 14.40 -19.70 -3.36
CA PRO A 134 14.00 -20.61 -2.31
C PRO A 134 14.30 -20.06 -0.91
N GLY A 135 13.32 -20.12 0.00
CA GLY A 135 13.44 -19.60 1.36
C GLY A 135 13.15 -18.10 1.51
N LEU A 136 13.14 -17.31 0.43
CA LEU A 136 12.95 -15.87 0.52
C LEU A 136 11.53 -15.53 1.03
N ALA A 137 10.50 -16.11 0.43
CA ALA A 137 9.11 -15.90 0.83
C ALA A 137 8.81 -16.41 2.25
N GLU A 138 9.47 -17.48 2.68
CA GLU A 138 9.34 -18.06 4.02
C GLU A 138 9.83 -17.10 5.12
N HIS A 139 10.79 -16.23 4.79
CA HIS A 139 11.39 -15.24 5.70
C HIS A 139 10.91 -13.81 5.45
N TRP A 140 9.94 -13.62 4.56
CA TRP A 140 9.39 -12.29 4.24
C TRP A 140 8.78 -11.63 5.49
N GLY A 141 9.25 -10.42 5.80
CA GLY A 141 8.89 -9.71 7.04
C GLY A 141 9.52 -10.27 8.32
N ARG A 142 10.41 -11.28 8.19
CA ARG A 142 11.06 -11.97 9.31
C ARG A 142 12.56 -12.14 9.07
N GLY A 143 13.23 -11.09 8.62
CA GLY A 143 14.63 -11.07 8.21
C GLY A 143 14.84 -10.84 6.72
N VAL A 144 13.78 -10.90 5.89
CA VAL A 144 13.75 -10.41 4.52
C VAL A 144 12.81 -9.20 4.46
N PHE A 145 13.33 -8.05 4.03
CA PHE A 145 12.65 -6.77 4.05
C PHE A 145 12.83 -6.02 2.74
N THR A 146 12.02 -4.98 2.50
CA THR A 146 12.15 -4.09 1.32
C THR A 146 12.52 -2.66 1.69
N CYS A 147 12.25 -2.25 2.93
CA CYS A 147 12.30 -0.85 3.34
C CYS A 147 13.34 -0.63 4.46
N PRO A 148 14.48 -0.02 4.17
CA PRO A 148 15.48 0.27 5.21
C PRO A 148 14.96 1.17 6.33
N TYR A 149 14.10 2.14 6.02
CA TYR A 149 13.52 3.03 7.03
C TYR A 149 12.48 2.36 7.93
N CYS A 150 11.93 1.21 7.49
CA CYS A 150 10.93 0.48 8.25
C CYS A 150 11.56 -0.53 9.22
N ASP A 151 12.66 -1.17 8.80
CA ASP A 151 13.20 -2.35 9.49
C ASP A 151 14.71 -2.23 9.79
N GLY A 152 15.36 -1.14 9.37
CA GLY A 152 16.81 -1.00 9.52
C GLY A 152 17.26 -0.73 10.95
N PHE A 153 16.45 -0.06 11.78
CA PHE A 153 16.79 0.27 13.15
C PHE A 153 16.98 -0.99 14.02
N GLU A 154 16.09 -1.97 13.88
CA GLU A 154 16.11 -3.22 14.62
C GLU A 154 17.30 -4.12 14.23
N HIS A 155 17.92 -3.82 13.08
CA HIS A 155 19.07 -4.54 12.52
C HIS A 155 20.35 -3.70 12.54
N GLY A 156 20.39 -2.64 13.34
CA GLY A 156 21.55 -1.75 13.50
C GLY A 156 22.81 -2.54 13.91
N ASP A 157 23.96 -2.15 13.34
CA ASP A 157 25.27 -2.76 13.56
C ASP A 157 25.41 -4.26 13.19
N MET A 158 24.34 -4.87 12.63
CA MET A 158 24.32 -6.25 12.17
C MET A 158 24.91 -6.39 10.77
N HIS A 159 25.14 -7.63 10.31
CA HIS A 159 25.56 -7.92 8.95
C HIS A 159 24.35 -7.92 8.00
N LEU A 160 24.17 -6.82 7.29
CA LEU A 160 23.05 -6.65 6.37
C LEU A 160 23.45 -7.09 4.96
N ALA A 161 22.48 -7.59 4.21
CA ALA A 161 22.66 -7.95 2.82
C ALA A 161 21.64 -7.22 1.93
N VAL A 162 22.02 -6.97 0.67
CA VAL A 162 21.14 -6.41 -0.35
C VAL A 162 21.11 -7.35 -1.54
N VAL A 163 19.92 -7.63 -2.06
CA VAL A 163 19.68 -8.36 -3.30
C VAL A 163 18.63 -7.65 -4.13
N GLY A 164 18.68 -7.76 -5.43
CA GLY A 164 17.73 -7.15 -6.35
C GLY A 164 18.34 -6.87 -7.70
N ALA A 165 17.68 -6.03 -8.48
CA ALA A 165 18.11 -5.70 -9.83
C ALA A 165 18.24 -4.19 -10.08
N GLY A 166 19.15 -3.84 -11.00
CA GLY A 166 19.28 -2.51 -11.57
C GLY A 166 19.67 -1.42 -10.58
N VAL A 167 19.22 -0.20 -10.84
CA VAL A 167 19.62 1.04 -10.15
C VAL A 167 19.18 1.15 -8.69
N PHE A 168 18.24 0.30 -8.24
CA PHE A 168 17.76 0.34 -6.87
C PHE A 168 18.72 -0.33 -5.87
N VAL A 169 19.51 -1.30 -6.30
CA VAL A 169 20.48 -2.00 -5.45
C VAL A 169 21.50 -1.02 -4.84
N PRO A 170 22.21 -0.18 -5.62
CA PRO A 170 23.11 0.81 -5.05
C PRO A 170 22.41 1.83 -4.15
N HIS A 171 21.17 2.18 -4.45
CA HIS A 171 20.38 3.11 -3.65
C HIS A 171 20.08 2.54 -2.26
N VAL A 172 19.56 1.32 -2.19
CA VAL A 172 19.26 0.63 -0.93
C VAL A 172 20.52 0.37 -0.11
N ALA A 173 21.61 -0.07 -0.76
CA ALA A 173 22.89 -0.31 -0.11
C ALA A 173 23.46 0.95 0.55
N ARG A 174 23.39 2.10 -0.12
CA ARG A 174 23.82 3.39 0.45
C ARG A 174 22.97 3.83 1.62
N ILE A 175 21.64 3.63 1.56
CA ILE A 175 20.75 3.98 2.66
C ILE A 175 21.07 3.13 3.90
N LEU A 176 21.29 1.82 3.73
CA LEU A 176 21.61 0.89 4.82
C LEU A 176 22.89 1.25 5.59
N ARG A 177 23.83 1.98 4.95
CA ARG A 177 25.01 2.52 5.64
C ARG A 177 24.67 3.41 6.83
N GLY A 178 23.45 3.95 6.90
CA GLY A 178 22.98 4.70 8.05
C GLY A 178 22.73 3.82 9.30
N TRP A 179 22.67 2.51 9.15
CA TRP A 179 22.40 1.56 10.24
C TRP A 179 23.53 0.55 10.48
N SER A 180 24.31 0.20 9.46
CA SER A 180 25.40 -0.75 9.62
C SER A 180 26.58 -0.45 8.69
N ASP A 181 27.80 -0.69 9.18
CA ASP A 181 29.02 -0.70 8.38
C ASP A 181 29.28 -2.05 7.69
N ARG A 182 28.56 -3.10 8.06
CA ARG A 182 28.73 -4.47 7.56
C ARG A 182 27.61 -4.77 6.55
N ILE A 183 27.86 -4.44 5.28
CA ILE A 183 26.89 -4.64 4.20
C ILE A 183 27.52 -5.43 3.06
N THR A 184 26.90 -6.55 2.69
CA THR A 184 27.22 -7.31 1.48
C THR A 184 26.14 -7.10 0.43
N VAL A 185 26.52 -6.70 -0.76
CA VAL A 185 25.62 -6.55 -1.92
C VAL A 185 25.79 -7.75 -2.83
N PHE A 186 24.72 -8.54 -2.98
CA PHE A 186 24.69 -9.66 -3.93
C PHE A 186 24.18 -9.13 -5.27
N ALA A 187 25.12 -8.90 -6.18
CA ALA A 187 24.95 -8.07 -7.36
C ALA A 187 25.03 -8.86 -8.68
N GLY A 188 24.28 -9.98 -8.77
CA GLY A 188 24.30 -10.85 -9.95
C GLY A 188 24.03 -10.12 -11.29
N ASP A 189 23.24 -9.04 -11.26
CA ASP A 189 22.83 -8.24 -12.44
C ASP A 189 23.20 -6.76 -12.33
N LEU A 190 24.09 -6.39 -11.42
CA LEU A 190 24.56 -5.00 -11.31
C LEU A 190 25.59 -4.70 -12.42
N ASP A 191 25.47 -3.53 -13.03
CA ASP A 191 26.49 -3.10 -14.01
C ASP A 191 27.88 -2.92 -13.34
N PRO A 192 28.97 -3.11 -14.09
CA PRO A 192 30.33 -3.06 -13.54
C PRO A 192 30.70 -1.73 -12.87
N ASP A 193 30.18 -0.61 -13.36
CA ASP A 193 30.46 0.72 -12.83
C ASP A 193 29.74 0.90 -11.48
N GLY A 194 28.49 0.44 -11.35
CA GLY A 194 27.76 0.42 -10.10
C GLY A 194 28.42 -0.47 -9.04
N ALA A 195 28.92 -1.65 -9.44
CA ALA A 195 29.66 -2.53 -8.55
C ALA A 195 31.00 -1.90 -8.10
N ALA A 196 31.71 -1.23 -9.01
CA ALA A 196 32.95 -0.53 -8.70
C ALA A 196 32.73 0.66 -7.74
N ASP A 197 31.64 1.43 -7.93
CA ASP A 197 31.26 2.52 -7.04
C ASP A 197 30.97 2.03 -5.62
N LEU A 198 30.22 0.96 -5.48
CA LEU A 198 29.93 0.36 -4.16
C LEU A 198 31.21 -0.11 -3.44
N ARG A 199 32.13 -0.77 -4.17
CA ARG A 199 33.44 -1.20 -3.63
C ARG A 199 34.31 -0.02 -3.23
N ALA A 200 34.34 1.05 -4.04
CA ALA A 200 35.08 2.27 -3.74
C ALA A 200 34.59 2.96 -2.44
N HIS A 201 33.31 2.77 -2.09
CA HIS A 201 32.71 3.25 -0.85
C HIS A 201 32.78 2.23 0.30
N GLY A 202 33.56 1.15 0.16
CA GLY A 202 33.82 0.18 1.21
C GLY A 202 32.74 -0.85 1.45
N LEU A 203 31.79 -1.03 0.51
CA LEU A 203 30.83 -2.12 0.59
C LEU A 203 31.42 -3.40 -0.02
N GLU A 204 31.08 -4.53 0.56
CA GLU A 204 31.36 -5.84 -0.02
C GLU A 204 30.38 -6.11 -1.18
N VAL A 205 30.90 -6.48 -2.34
CA VAL A 205 30.10 -6.84 -3.51
C VAL A 205 30.45 -8.26 -3.94
N ASP A 206 29.49 -9.17 -3.78
CA ASP A 206 29.56 -10.56 -4.19
C ASP A 206 28.74 -10.75 -5.49
N GLU A 207 29.40 -11.19 -6.56
CA GLU A 207 28.76 -11.38 -7.87
C GLU A 207 28.10 -12.76 -8.01
N ARG A 208 28.26 -13.63 -7.01
CA ARG A 208 27.62 -14.94 -7.02
C ARG A 208 26.13 -14.80 -6.73
N PRO A 209 25.26 -15.46 -7.51
CA PRO A 209 23.82 -15.39 -7.25
C PRO A 209 23.47 -16.08 -5.95
N ILE A 210 22.47 -15.55 -5.23
CA ILE A 210 21.83 -16.26 -4.12
C ILE A 210 20.94 -17.36 -4.71
N THR A 211 21.14 -18.59 -4.26
CA THR A 211 20.32 -19.74 -4.65
C THR A 211 19.34 -20.17 -3.58
N ARG A 212 19.54 -19.74 -2.33
CA ARG A 212 18.64 -20.00 -1.20
C ARG A 212 18.86 -18.97 -0.09
N VAL A 213 17.77 -18.58 0.57
CA VAL A 213 17.77 -17.87 1.86
C VAL A 213 17.55 -18.90 2.98
N ASN A 214 18.40 -18.88 4.01
CA ASN A 214 18.36 -19.83 5.12
C ASN A 214 18.05 -19.09 6.43
N GLY A 215 17.29 -19.75 7.31
CA GLY A 215 16.93 -19.22 8.62
C GLY A 215 16.18 -20.25 9.44
N ASP A 216 15.68 -19.84 10.59
CA ASP A 216 14.96 -20.69 11.53
C ASP A 216 13.43 -20.47 11.53
N GLY A 217 12.92 -19.70 10.56
CA GLY A 217 11.51 -19.30 10.43
C GLY A 217 11.14 -18.03 11.21
N THR A 218 12.03 -17.53 12.07
CA THR A 218 11.88 -16.28 12.82
C THR A 218 12.87 -15.21 12.37
N ARG A 219 14.02 -15.63 11.82
CA ARG A 219 15.08 -14.77 11.30
C ARG A 219 15.85 -15.44 10.17
N VAL A 220 16.49 -14.63 9.34
CA VAL A 220 17.51 -15.08 8.40
C VAL A 220 18.83 -15.26 9.12
N THR A 221 19.63 -16.26 8.73
CA THR A 221 20.96 -16.54 9.31
C THR A 221 22.06 -16.62 8.25
N SER A 222 21.72 -16.96 7.01
CA SER A 222 22.68 -17.04 5.90
C SER A 222 21.97 -17.09 4.55
N VAL A 223 22.75 -16.91 3.49
CA VAL A 223 22.35 -17.26 2.12
C VAL A 223 23.27 -18.32 1.55
N THR A 224 22.73 -19.21 0.71
CA THR A 224 23.51 -20.14 -0.10
C THR A 224 23.78 -19.52 -1.45
N LEU A 225 25.00 -19.59 -1.94
CA LEU A 225 25.48 -18.98 -3.18
C LEU A 225 25.53 -19.99 -4.32
N GLY A 226 25.73 -19.51 -5.56
CA GLY A 226 25.72 -20.33 -6.75
C GLY A 226 26.81 -21.40 -6.82
N ASP A 227 27.90 -21.25 -6.06
CA ASP A 227 28.96 -22.26 -5.91
C ASP A 227 28.70 -23.26 -4.76
N GLY A 228 27.56 -23.18 -4.09
CA GLY A 228 27.18 -24.00 -2.96
C GLY A 228 27.73 -23.55 -1.61
N SER A 229 28.57 -22.52 -1.55
CA SER A 229 29.04 -21.92 -0.30
C SER A 229 27.91 -21.16 0.41
N ALA A 230 28.10 -20.90 1.72
CA ALA A 230 27.17 -20.09 2.50
C ALA A 230 27.83 -18.79 2.95
N ALA A 231 27.07 -17.67 2.88
CA ALA A 231 27.45 -16.40 3.47
C ALA A 231 26.51 -16.09 4.65
N SER A 232 27.09 -15.85 5.84
CA SER A 232 26.29 -15.47 7.03
C SER A 232 25.82 -14.05 6.91
N ILE A 233 24.56 -13.80 7.18
CA ILE A 233 23.92 -12.49 7.25
C ILE A 233 22.87 -12.49 8.36
N ASP A 234 22.52 -11.31 8.86
CA ASP A 234 21.49 -11.17 9.90
C ASP A 234 20.15 -10.67 9.33
N ALA A 235 20.19 -9.92 8.21
CA ALA A 235 18.99 -9.50 7.47
C ALA A 235 19.30 -9.32 5.97
N LEU A 236 18.28 -9.54 5.13
CA LEU A 236 18.34 -9.40 3.68
C LEU A 236 17.33 -8.32 3.22
N PHE A 237 17.81 -7.29 2.55
CA PHE A 237 16.97 -6.25 1.95
C PHE A 237 16.82 -6.49 0.45
N VAL A 238 15.58 -6.62 0.01
CA VAL A 238 15.24 -6.83 -1.41
C VAL A 238 15.02 -5.49 -2.07
N ALA A 239 15.91 -5.13 -2.99
CA ALA A 239 15.87 -3.87 -3.72
C ALA A 239 15.07 -4.02 -5.03
N GLU A 240 13.80 -4.31 -4.91
CA GLU A 240 12.85 -4.44 -6.03
C GLU A 240 11.66 -3.50 -5.85
N LEU A 241 11.05 -3.12 -6.96
CA LEU A 241 9.86 -2.28 -6.93
C LEU A 241 8.58 -3.12 -6.77
N PRO A 242 7.65 -2.70 -5.92
CA PRO A 242 6.33 -3.30 -5.88
C PRO A 242 5.56 -3.04 -7.17
N VAL A 243 4.72 -3.98 -7.56
CA VAL A 243 3.85 -3.88 -8.73
C VAL A 243 2.49 -3.30 -8.31
N PRO A 244 2.08 -2.13 -8.84
CA PRO A 244 0.80 -1.52 -8.51
C PRO A 244 -0.39 -2.39 -8.93
N ASN A 245 -1.40 -2.51 -8.07
CA ASN A 245 -2.65 -3.21 -8.39
C ASN A 245 -3.61 -2.30 -9.18
N ASN A 246 -3.21 -1.91 -10.38
CA ASN A 246 -3.85 -0.89 -11.21
C ASN A 246 -4.95 -1.40 -12.16
N GLY A 247 -5.22 -2.70 -12.19
CA GLY A 247 -6.11 -3.31 -13.19
C GLY A 247 -7.53 -2.71 -13.22
N LEU A 248 -8.11 -2.39 -12.05
CA LEU A 248 -9.44 -1.74 -12.00
C LEU A 248 -9.39 -0.30 -12.50
N ALA A 249 -8.33 0.45 -12.17
CA ALA A 249 -8.15 1.81 -12.65
C ALA A 249 -7.96 1.85 -14.17
N ILE A 250 -7.14 0.96 -14.72
CA ILE A 250 -6.97 0.81 -16.19
C ILE A 250 -8.30 0.41 -16.85
N GLY A 251 -9.06 -0.50 -16.24
CA GLY A 251 -10.38 -0.91 -16.71
C GLY A 251 -11.39 0.25 -16.79
N LEU A 252 -11.25 1.26 -15.93
CA LEU A 252 -12.03 2.51 -15.96
C LEU A 252 -11.47 3.54 -16.95
N GLY A 253 -10.29 3.32 -17.54
CA GLY A 253 -9.65 4.29 -18.46
C GLY A 253 -8.75 5.29 -17.75
N CYS A 254 -8.36 5.07 -16.49
CA CYS A 254 -7.41 5.93 -15.81
C CYS A 254 -6.02 5.84 -16.43
N ALA A 255 -5.36 6.99 -16.58
CA ALA A 255 -3.97 7.06 -17.02
C ALA A 255 -3.03 6.46 -15.96
N VAL A 256 -1.95 5.84 -16.42
CA VAL A 256 -0.86 5.32 -15.58
C VAL A 256 0.48 5.90 -16.03
N ASP A 257 1.44 5.97 -15.12
CA ASP A 257 2.82 6.36 -15.43
C ASP A 257 3.63 5.19 -16.05
N ALA A 258 4.90 5.45 -16.37
CA ALA A 258 5.79 4.46 -16.98
C ALA A 258 6.05 3.23 -16.06
N ASN A 259 5.83 3.34 -14.76
CA ASN A 259 5.99 2.27 -13.79
C ASN A 259 4.64 1.57 -13.45
N GLY A 260 3.56 1.98 -14.11
CA GLY A 260 2.22 1.42 -13.91
C GLY A 260 1.45 2.04 -12.74
N HIS A 261 1.96 3.07 -12.05
CA HIS A 261 1.18 3.75 -11.02
C HIS A 261 0.06 4.58 -11.65
N VAL A 262 -1.10 4.59 -11.00
CA VAL A 262 -2.22 5.42 -11.44
C VAL A 262 -1.83 6.89 -11.30
N ALA A 263 -1.88 7.62 -12.42
CA ALA A 263 -1.54 9.04 -12.45
C ALA A 263 -2.63 9.85 -11.75
N VAL A 264 -2.23 10.67 -10.78
CA VAL A 264 -3.14 11.50 -9.97
C VAL A 264 -2.59 12.93 -9.83
N ASP A 265 -3.49 13.88 -9.64
CA ASP A 265 -3.14 15.24 -9.25
C ASP A 265 -2.88 15.36 -7.73
N ALA A 266 -2.64 16.59 -7.26
CA ALA A 266 -2.39 16.85 -5.83
C ALA A 266 -3.59 16.51 -4.93
N MET A 267 -4.81 16.51 -5.49
CA MET A 267 -6.04 16.14 -4.77
C MET A 267 -6.39 14.66 -4.92
N LYS A 268 -5.48 13.87 -5.51
CA LYS A 268 -5.63 12.44 -5.78
C LYS A 268 -6.68 12.11 -6.84
N ARG A 269 -7.08 13.08 -7.67
CA ARG A 269 -7.98 12.86 -8.80
C ARG A 269 -7.23 12.14 -9.92
N THR A 270 -7.87 11.14 -10.50
CA THR A 270 -7.35 10.45 -11.70
C THR A 270 -7.71 11.23 -12.97
N SER A 271 -7.33 10.72 -14.12
CA SER A 271 -7.76 11.24 -15.43
C SER A 271 -9.24 11.01 -15.75
N VAL A 272 -9.94 10.21 -14.93
CA VAL A 272 -11.37 9.91 -15.07
C VAL A 272 -12.15 10.69 -14.02
N ALA A 273 -13.18 11.42 -14.46
CA ALA A 273 -14.02 12.18 -13.54
C ALA A 273 -14.66 11.25 -12.49
N ASP A 274 -14.75 11.74 -11.25
CA ASP A 274 -15.32 11.02 -10.10
C ASP A 274 -14.58 9.76 -9.68
N VAL A 275 -13.32 9.62 -10.14
CA VAL A 275 -12.42 8.54 -9.74
C VAL A 275 -11.15 9.12 -9.12
N TRP A 276 -10.88 8.76 -7.88
CA TRP A 276 -9.65 9.05 -7.13
C TRP A 276 -8.82 7.77 -7.00
N ALA A 277 -7.52 7.93 -6.84
CA ALA A 277 -6.64 6.82 -6.49
C ALA A 277 -5.67 7.24 -5.38
N ILE A 278 -5.39 6.32 -4.43
CA ILE A 278 -4.66 6.61 -3.19
C ILE A 278 -3.75 5.45 -2.74
N GLY A 279 -2.71 5.78 -2.00
CA GLY A 279 -1.75 4.80 -1.47
C GLY A 279 -0.84 4.23 -2.55
N ASP A 280 -0.30 3.03 -2.30
CA ASP A 280 0.76 2.41 -3.11
C ASP A 280 0.41 2.21 -4.59
N VAL A 281 -0.86 2.22 -4.96
CA VAL A 281 -1.27 2.15 -6.38
C VAL A 281 -0.89 3.41 -7.16
N THR A 282 -0.59 4.52 -6.47
CA THR A 282 -0.27 5.82 -7.08
C THR A 282 1.21 6.20 -7.00
N SER A 283 2.00 5.51 -6.18
CA SER A 283 3.40 5.90 -5.96
C SER A 283 4.23 4.77 -5.37
N MET A 284 5.48 4.63 -5.86
CA MET A 284 6.47 3.76 -5.22
C MET A 284 7.00 4.33 -3.89
N ARG A 285 6.89 5.63 -3.66
CA ARG A 285 7.25 6.28 -2.40
C ARG A 285 6.04 6.30 -1.49
N SER A 286 5.76 5.18 -0.85
CA SER A 286 4.62 5.04 0.04
C SER A 286 5.04 4.40 1.35
N ASN A 287 4.46 4.90 2.41
CA ASN A 287 4.47 4.31 3.74
C ASN A 287 3.07 4.49 4.37
N MET A 288 2.87 3.97 5.56
CA MET A 288 1.56 4.06 6.22
C MET A 288 1.08 5.49 6.43
N SER A 289 1.95 6.41 6.88
CA SER A 289 1.60 7.80 7.10
C SER A 289 1.19 8.51 5.81
N MET A 290 1.89 8.24 4.71
CA MET A 290 1.53 8.77 3.38
C MET A 290 0.22 8.18 2.88
N ALA A 291 0.01 6.88 3.01
CA ALA A 291 -1.23 6.21 2.63
C ALA A 291 -2.45 6.76 3.40
N ILE A 292 -2.31 6.98 4.71
CA ILE A 292 -3.33 7.61 5.56
C ILE A 292 -3.61 9.04 5.09
N THR A 293 -2.57 9.83 4.81
CA THR A 293 -2.70 11.20 4.30
C THR A 293 -3.41 11.25 2.95
N ASP A 294 -3.06 10.37 2.03
CA ASP A 294 -3.72 10.25 0.73
C ASP A 294 -5.23 10.00 0.89
N GLY A 295 -5.60 9.13 1.85
CA GLY A 295 -7.00 8.86 2.19
C GLY A 295 -7.75 10.12 2.64
N VAL A 296 -7.12 10.95 3.49
CA VAL A 296 -7.72 12.22 3.93
C VAL A 296 -7.91 13.17 2.73
N ILE A 297 -6.87 13.36 1.92
CA ILE A 297 -6.91 14.30 0.78
C ILE A 297 -8.03 13.90 -0.19
N ALA A 298 -8.06 12.65 -0.62
CA ALA A 298 -9.07 12.17 -1.55
C ALA A 298 -10.50 12.25 -0.98
N ALA A 299 -10.67 11.91 0.30
CA ALA A 299 -11.97 11.97 0.96
C ALA A 299 -12.54 13.39 1.02
N VAL A 300 -11.69 14.37 1.38
CA VAL A 300 -12.09 15.78 1.45
C VAL A 300 -12.45 16.32 0.08
N ASP A 301 -11.63 16.05 -0.92
CA ASP A 301 -11.85 16.49 -2.29
C ASP A 301 -13.09 15.82 -2.93
N CYS A 302 -13.24 14.52 -2.76
CA CYS A 302 -14.41 13.78 -3.19
C CYS A 302 -15.71 14.34 -2.57
N ASN A 303 -15.71 14.57 -1.26
CA ASN A 303 -16.88 15.16 -0.57
C ASN A 303 -17.19 16.57 -1.10
N THR A 304 -16.18 17.41 -1.33
CA THR A 304 -16.36 18.74 -1.89
C THR A 304 -16.97 18.68 -3.28
N THR A 305 -16.45 17.80 -4.14
CA THR A 305 -16.97 17.58 -5.50
C THR A 305 -18.44 17.17 -5.49
N LEU A 306 -18.84 16.27 -4.58
CA LEU A 306 -20.24 15.84 -4.45
C LEU A 306 -21.13 16.98 -3.93
N LEU A 307 -20.65 17.76 -2.94
CA LEU A 307 -21.39 18.92 -2.42
C LEU A 307 -21.61 20.00 -3.49
N ASP A 308 -20.61 20.30 -4.30
CA ASP A 308 -20.70 21.30 -5.38
C ASP A 308 -21.79 20.91 -6.40
N ARG A 309 -21.91 19.62 -6.72
CA ARG A 309 -22.99 19.11 -7.60
C ARG A 309 -24.36 19.21 -6.96
N GLU A 310 -24.48 18.79 -5.71
CA GLU A 310 -25.73 18.92 -4.95
C GLU A 310 -26.17 20.38 -4.90
N TRP A 311 -25.22 21.30 -4.70
CA TRP A 311 -25.49 22.74 -4.67
C TRP A 311 -25.96 23.25 -6.03
N ALA A 312 -25.29 22.87 -7.12
CA ALA A 312 -25.66 23.26 -8.46
C ALA A 312 -27.04 22.74 -8.90
N ALA A 313 -27.36 21.51 -8.48
CA ALA A 313 -28.64 20.88 -8.79
C ALA A 313 -29.84 21.48 -8.02
N ALA A 314 -29.57 22.16 -6.89
CA ALA A 314 -30.60 22.82 -6.06
C ALA A 314 -30.92 24.26 -6.52
N SER A 315 -30.21 24.79 -7.55
CA SER A 315 -30.36 26.12 -8.11
C SER A 315 -31.22 26.10 -9.36
#